data_4249549b2a22b9dc2779948d3b15e044
#
_entry.id   4249549b2a22b9dc2779948d3b15e044
#
_cell.length_a   1.000
_cell.length_b   1.000
_cell.length_c   1.000
_cell.angle_alpha   90.00
_cell.angle_beta   90.00
_cell.angle_gamma   90.00
#
_symmetry.space_group_name_H-M   'P 1'
#
loop_
_entity.id
_entity.type
_entity.pdbx_description
1 polymer ?
#
loop_
_entity_poly.entity_id
_entity_poly.type
_entity_poly.pdbx_seq_one_letter_code
_entity_poly.pdbx_strand_id
1 'polypeptide(L)'
;MPVLKCSNGKYRIGSGSCIYETEEAAHRSWAAIRVAMADSYNDYPQAAVNAAKRAVAWAEKNGWGTCLTQVGKARAYQLANKENITRETISRMAAFARHLQYKDVPYSEGCGGLAVDAWGGQAGIEWAQRKLKELKGE
;
A
#
# COMPACT_ATOMS: atom_id res chain seq x y z
N MET A 1 -2.70 23.37 6.57
CA MET A 1 -1.99 23.68 7.81
C MET A 1 -1.00 24.80 7.57
N PRO A 2 -1.01 25.81 8.42
CA PRO A 2 -0.16 26.97 8.15
C PRO A 2 1.31 26.75 8.49
N VAL A 3 2.16 27.42 7.74
CA VAL A 3 3.56 27.59 8.06
C VAL A 3 3.65 28.79 9.00
N LEU A 4 4.31 28.61 10.14
CA LEU A 4 4.42 29.63 11.17
C LEU A 4 5.88 30.04 11.39
N LYS A 5 6.09 31.35 11.63
CA LYS A 5 7.42 31.85 11.96
C LYS A 5 7.65 31.71 13.46
N CYS A 6 8.79 31.14 13.84
CA CYS A 6 9.16 30.96 15.23
C CYS A 6 9.97 32.14 15.76
N SER A 7 10.06 32.25 17.08
CA SER A 7 10.80 33.33 17.74
C SER A 7 12.30 33.33 17.43
N ASN A 8 12.86 32.16 17.03
CA ASN A 8 14.27 32.02 16.66
C ASN A 8 14.58 32.40 15.20
N GLY A 9 13.58 32.92 14.48
CA GLY A 9 13.73 33.28 13.06
C GLY A 9 13.52 32.14 12.08
N LYS A 10 13.35 30.92 12.56
CA LYS A 10 13.07 29.75 11.73
C LYS A 10 11.56 29.55 11.59
N TYR A 11 11.17 28.55 10.80
CA TYR A 11 9.77 28.27 10.51
C TYR A 11 9.41 26.85 10.92
N ARG A 12 8.12 26.66 11.19
CA ARG A 12 7.57 25.33 11.54
C ARG A 12 6.29 25.08 10.77
N ILE A 13 5.92 23.82 10.68
CA ILE A 13 4.65 23.37 10.10
C ILE A 13 3.74 23.00 11.27
N GLY A 14 2.66 23.75 11.47
CA GLY A 14 1.72 23.52 12.56
C GLY A 14 2.40 23.54 13.92
N SER A 15 2.28 22.44 14.68
CA SER A 15 2.90 22.28 16.00
C SER A 15 4.28 21.61 15.96
N GLY A 16 4.85 21.44 14.77
CA GLY A 16 6.15 20.80 14.60
C GLY A 16 7.32 21.65 15.08
N SER A 17 8.53 21.13 14.95
CA SER A 17 9.75 21.81 15.36
C SER A 17 10.11 22.98 14.43
N CYS A 18 10.76 23.99 14.97
CA CYS A 18 11.20 25.18 14.25
C CYS A 18 12.55 24.90 13.56
N ILE A 19 12.52 24.06 12.51
CA ILE A 19 13.74 23.55 11.86
C ILE A 19 13.98 24.09 10.46
N TYR A 20 12.99 24.75 9.85
CA TYR A 20 13.11 25.25 8.48
C TYR A 20 13.74 26.66 8.47
N GLU A 21 14.80 26.79 7.71
CA GLU A 21 15.55 28.06 7.61
C GLU A 21 14.75 29.16 6.91
N THR A 22 13.86 28.77 5.97
CA THR A 22 13.07 29.70 5.19
C THR A 22 11.60 29.25 5.17
N GLU A 23 10.71 30.22 4.97
CA GLU A 23 9.28 29.94 4.80
C GLU A 23 9.04 29.03 3.59
N GLU A 24 9.77 29.28 2.51
CA GLU A 24 9.70 28.51 1.29
C GLU A 24 10.04 27.02 1.51
N ALA A 25 11.09 26.75 2.30
CA ALA A 25 11.47 25.37 2.64
C ALA A 25 10.36 24.68 3.44
N ALA A 26 9.75 25.38 4.38
CA ALA A 26 8.63 24.84 5.17
C ALA A 26 7.42 24.53 4.27
N HIS A 27 7.08 25.41 3.35
CA HIS A 27 5.99 25.19 2.40
C HIS A 27 6.25 23.97 1.49
N ARG A 28 7.49 23.79 1.01
CA ARG A 28 7.84 22.61 0.19
C ARG A 28 7.66 21.31 0.97
N SER A 29 8.11 21.28 2.23
CA SER A 29 7.96 20.11 3.09
C SER A 29 6.50 19.81 3.36
N TRP A 30 5.68 20.84 3.61
CA TRP A 30 4.24 20.65 3.83
C TRP A 30 3.56 20.10 2.58
N ALA A 31 3.90 20.60 1.39
CA ALA A 31 3.36 20.09 0.14
C ALA A 31 3.69 18.61 -0.06
N ALA A 32 4.94 18.20 0.23
CA ALA A 32 5.36 16.80 0.15
C ALA A 32 4.59 15.92 1.14
N ILE A 33 4.37 16.38 2.38
CA ILE A 33 3.58 15.66 3.38
C ILE A 33 2.14 15.49 2.90
N ARG A 34 1.53 16.53 2.36
CA ARG A 34 0.16 16.48 1.84
C ARG A 34 0.00 15.47 0.72
N VAL A 35 0.94 15.44 -0.23
CA VAL A 35 0.92 14.48 -1.33
C VAL A 35 1.03 13.05 -0.80
N ALA A 36 1.95 12.80 0.13
CA ALA A 36 2.12 11.48 0.73
C ALA A 36 0.86 11.02 1.46
N MET A 37 0.20 11.92 2.19
CA MET A 37 -1.04 11.61 2.90
C MET A 37 -2.22 11.39 1.95
N ALA A 38 -2.29 12.17 0.85
CA ALA A 38 -3.36 12.05 -0.14
C ALA A 38 -3.25 10.78 -0.98
N ASP A 39 -2.05 10.19 -1.08
CA ASP A 39 -1.77 8.99 -1.89
C ASP A 39 -1.88 7.70 -1.07
N SER A 40 -2.77 7.66 -0.08
CA SER A 40 -3.06 6.49 0.75
C SER A 40 -4.50 6.07 0.59
N TYR A 41 -4.74 4.78 0.41
CA TYR A 41 -6.08 4.25 0.13
C TYR A 41 -6.32 2.96 0.90
N ASN A 42 -7.55 2.76 1.37
CA ASN A 42 -7.97 1.50 1.98
C ASN A 42 -9.37 1.07 1.56
N ASP A 43 -9.84 1.60 0.43
CA ASP A 43 -11.18 1.32 -0.08
C ASP A 43 -11.27 0.05 -0.95
N TYR A 44 -10.31 -0.85 -0.80
CA TYR A 44 -10.36 -2.15 -1.47
C TYR A 44 -11.45 -3.03 -0.84
N PRO A 45 -12.02 -3.97 -1.63
CA PRO A 45 -13.18 -4.74 -1.15
C PRO A 45 -12.82 -5.74 -0.06
N GLN A 46 -13.82 -6.12 0.73
CA GLN A 46 -13.64 -7.12 1.79
C GLN A 46 -13.09 -8.44 1.25
N ALA A 47 -13.45 -8.82 0.02
CA ALA A 47 -12.92 -10.03 -0.61
C ALA A 47 -11.39 -9.99 -0.74
N ALA A 48 -10.82 -8.80 -0.96
CA ALA A 48 -9.35 -8.63 -1.01
C ALA A 48 -8.74 -8.85 0.37
N VAL A 49 -9.36 -8.31 1.41
CA VAL A 49 -8.93 -8.50 2.80
C VAL A 49 -8.97 -10.00 3.16
N ASN A 50 -10.07 -10.66 2.81
CA ASN A 50 -10.24 -12.09 3.10
C ASN A 50 -9.21 -12.95 2.38
N ALA A 51 -8.89 -12.64 1.13
CA ALA A 51 -7.86 -13.36 0.38
C ALA A 51 -6.50 -13.24 1.06
N ALA A 52 -6.12 -12.02 1.44
CA ALA A 52 -4.86 -11.77 2.15
C ALA A 52 -4.83 -12.49 3.48
N LYS A 53 -5.94 -12.51 4.22
CA LYS A 53 -6.06 -13.23 5.49
C LYS A 53 -5.84 -14.73 5.31
N ARG A 54 -6.40 -15.32 4.25
CA ARG A 54 -6.21 -16.75 3.96
C ARG A 54 -4.73 -17.05 3.71
N ALA A 55 -4.08 -16.22 2.92
CA ALA A 55 -2.66 -16.39 2.60
C ALA A 55 -1.78 -16.29 3.86
N VAL A 56 -2.01 -15.25 4.66
CA VAL A 56 -1.27 -15.02 5.91
C VAL A 56 -1.48 -16.17 6.90
N ALA A 57 -2.72 -16.60 7.09
CA ALA A 57 -3.04 -17.69 8.01
C ALA A 57 -2.33 -18.99 7.62
N TRP A 58 -2.34 -19.32 6.33
CA TRP A 58 -1.65 -20.50 5.83
C TRP A 58 -0.14 -20.39 6.02
N ALA A 59 0.42 -19.23 5.73
CA ALA A 59 1.86 -18.98 5.82
C ALA A 59 2.36 -18.98 7.27
N GLU A 60 1.57 -18.49 8.21
CA GLU A 60 1.92 -18.52 9.64
C GLU A 60 2.03 -19.96 10.14
N LYS A 61 1.26 -20.86 9.57
CA LYS A 61 1.25 -22.27 9.93
C LYS A 61 2.29 -23.08 9.15
N ASN A 62 2.50 -22.79 7.89
CA ASN A 62 3.32 -23.59 6.97
C ASN A 62 4.59 -22.88 6.46
N GLY A 63 4.70 -21.58 6.70
CA GLY A 63 5.78 -20.76 6.15
C GLY A 63 5.48 -20.26 4.74
N TRP A 64 6.12 -19.16 4.36
CA TRP A 64 5.98 -18.61 3.00
C TRP A 64 6.86 -19.34 1.97
N GLY A 65 7.89 -20.03 2.44
CA GLY A 65 8.88 -20.62 1.54
C GLY A 65 9.53 -19.55 0.67
N THR A 66 9.61 -19.82 -0.63
CA THR A 66 10.15 -18.86 -1.61
C THR A 66 9.06 -18.17 -2.43
N CYS A 67 7.81 -18.28 -2.00
CA CYS A 67 6.67 -17.80 -2.79
C CYS A 67 6.57 -16.29 -2.92
N LEU A 68 7.04 -15.56 -1.91
CA LEU A 68 6.95 -14.10 -1.91
C LEU A 68 8.26 -13.45 -1.50
N THR A 69 8.48 -12.25 -2.04
CA THR A 69 9.57 -11.37 -1.57
C THR A 69 9.18 -10.77 -0.23
N GLN A 70 10.14 -10.12 0.45
CA GLN A 70 9.85 -9.40 1.69
C GLN A 70 8.77 -8.33 1.49
N VAL A 71 8.80 -7.64 0.35
CA VAL A 71 7.79 -6.64 0.01
C VAL A 71 6.41 -7.30 -0.11
N GLY A 72 6.31 -8.43 -0.82
CA GLY A 72 5.05 -9.16 -0.97
C GLY A 72 4.48 -9.61 0.36
N LYS A 73 5.32 -10.12 1.25
CA LYS A 73 4.89 -10.54 2.60
C LYS A 73 4.34 -9.35 3.40
N ALA A 74 5.04 -8.21 3.37
CA ALA A 74 4.58 -7.01 4.06
C ALA A 74 3.24 -6.52 3.54
N ARG A 75 3.05 -6.55 2.22
CA ARG A 75 1.78 -6.13 1.60
C ARG A 75 0.63 -7.05 1.96
N ALA A 76 0.90 -8.37 2.08
CA ALA A 76 -0.13 -9.33 2.50
C ALA A 76 -0.67 -8.98 3.89
N TYR A 77 0.20 -8.66 4.84
CA TYR A 77 -0.21 -8.24 6.17
C TYR A 77 -0.98 -6.92 6.15
N GLN A 78 -0.55 -5.96 5.35
CA GLN A 78 -1.26 -4.69 5.21
C GLN A 78 -2.68 -4.89 4.70
N LEU A 79 -2.85 -5.70 3.67
CA LEU A 79 -4.16 -5.98 3.10
C LEU A 79 -5.04 -6.76 4.08
N ALA A 80 -4.47 -7.76 4.77
CA ALA A 80 -5.19 -8.55 5.77
C ALA A 80 -5.72 -7.68 6.92
N ASN A 81 -5.00 -6.62 7.27
CA ASN A 81 -5.38 -5.70 8.35
C ASN A 81 -6.15 -4.47 7.86
N LYS A 82 -6.50 -4.42 6.59
CA LYS A 82 -7.23 -3.29 5.98
C LYS A 82 -6.50 -1.96 6.17
N GLU A 83 -5.17 -1.99 6.11
CA GLU A 83 -4.35 -0.77 6.27
C GLU A 83 -4.38 0.09 5.01
N ASN A 84 -4.04 1.35 5.17
CA ASN A 84 -3.86 2.25 4.03
C ASN A 84 -2.66 1.78 3.21
N ILE A 85 -2.84 1.73 1.90
CA ILE A 85 -1.78 1.35 0.97
C ILE A 85 -1.49 2.50 0.00
N THR A 86 -0.27 2.56 -0.48
CA THR A 86 0.16 3.65 -1.36
C THR A 86 -0.18 3.35 -2.82
N ARG A 87 -0.11 4.39 -3.65
CA ARG A 87 -0.27 4.25 -5.10
C ARG A 87 0.74 3.24 -5.68
N GLU A 88 1.96 3.22 -5.16
CA GLU A 88 2.97 2.26 -5.57
C GLU A 88 2.51 0.82 -5.32
N THR A 89 1.93 0.56 -4.14
CA THR A 89 1.40 -0.75 -3.79
C THR A 89 0.25 -1.13 -4.73
N ILE A 90 -0.65 -0.19 -5.03
CA ILE A 90 -1.76 -0.40 -5.97
C ILE A 90 -1.23 -0.75 -7.35
N SER A 91 -0.18 -0.07 -7.81
CA SER A 91 0.45 -0.35 -9.09
C SER A 91 1.02 -1.78 -9.14
N ARG A 92 1.66 -2.22 -8.06
CA ARG A 92 2.18 -3.58 -7.94
C ARG A 92 1.07 -4.61 -7.95
N MET A 93 -0.04 -4.35 -7.24
CA MET A 93 -1.23 -5.22 -7.26
C MET A 93 -1.79 -5.34 -8.68
N ALA A 94 -1.95 -4.23 -9.37
CA ALA A 94 -2.46 -4.21 -10.74
C ALA A 94 -1.56 -5.01 -11.69
N ALA A 95 -0.24 -4.86 -11.55
CA ALA A 95 0.73 -5.62 -12.36
C ALA A 95 0.66 -7.11 -12.08
N PHE A 96 0.22 -7.51 -10.89
CA PHE A 96 0.09 -8.92 -10.52
C PHE A 96 -1.04 -9.62 -11.27
N ALA A 97 -1.87 -8.89 -12.02
CA ALA A 97 -2.93 -9.48 -12.84
C ALA A 97 -2.42 -10.55 -13.81
N ARG A 98 -1.17 -10.45 -14.23
CA ARG A 98 -0.54 -11.46 -15.09
C ARG A 98 -0.44 -12.85 -14.43
N HIS A 99 -0.56 -12.90 -13.10
CA HIS A 99 -0.50 -14.14 -12.33
C HIS A 99 -1.88 -14.71 -11.99
N LEU A 100 -2.97 -14.04 -12.39
CA LEU A 100 -4.33 -14.51 -12.10
C LEU A 100 -4.62 -15.90 -12.71
N GLN A 101 -3.94 -16.26 -13.78
CA GLN A 101 -4.05 -17.59 -14.37
C GLN A 101 -3.66 -18.70 -13.39
N TYR A 102 -2.91 -18.39 -12.34
CA TYR A 102 -2.46 -19.35 -11.34
C TYR A 102 -3.25 -19.29 -10.03
N LYS A 103 -4.32 -18.51 -9.98
CA LYS A 103 -5.08 -18.25 -8.75
C LYS A 103 -5.68 -19.50 -8.08
N ASP A 104 -5.93 -20.55 -8.86
CA ASP A 104 -6.55 -21.77 -8.37
C ASP A 104 -5.53 -22.86 -8.00
N VAL A 105 -4.24 -22.58 -8.06
CA VAL A 105 -3.21 -23.52 -7.63
C VAL A 105 -3.29 -23.69 -6.11
N PRO A 106 -3.50 -24.93 -5.60
CA PRO A 106 -3.53 -25.15 -4.16
C PRO A 106 -2.22 -24.71 -3.51
N TYR A 107 -2.33 -24.11 -2.32
CA TYR A 107 -1.15 -23.57 -1.63
C TYR A 107 -0.06 -24.61 -1.37
N SER A 108 -0.45 -25.87 -1.17
CA SER A 108 0.49 -26.96 -0.94
C SER A 108 1.17 -27.47 -2.21
N GLU A 109 0.68 -27.09 -3.38
CA GLU A 109 1.18 -27.61 -4.67
C GLU A 109 2.02 -26.60 -5.46
N GLY A 110 2.00 -25.34 -5.04
CA GLY A 110 2.77 -24.31 -5.72
C GLY A 110 2.51 -22.93 -5.17
N CYS A 111 3.20 -21.94 -5.69
CA CYS A 111 3.13 -20.57 -5.19
C CYS A 111 2.00 -19.73 -5.79
N GLY A 112 1.42 -20.14 -6.92
CA GLY A 112 0.49 -19.30 -7.68
C GLY A 112 -0.69 -18.78 -6.88
N GLY A 113 -1.47 -19.70 -6.28
CA GLY A 113 -2.65 -19.32 -5.51
C GLY A 113 -2.31 -18.53 -4.25
N LEU A 114 -1.27 -18.95 -3.54
CA LEU A 114 -0.81 -18.27 -2.35
C LEU A 114 -0.36 -16.84 -2.66
N ALA A 115 0.44 -16.67 -3.70
CA ALA A 115 0.93 -15.35 -4.09
C ALA A 115 -0.21 -14.43 -4.55
N VAL A 116 -1.14 -14.95 -5.34
CA VAL A 116 -2.31 -14.17 -5.79
C VAL A 116 -3.13 -13.70 -4.58
N ASP A 117 -3.44 -14.60 -3.64
CA ASP A 117 -4.23 -14.25 -2.46
C ASP A 117 -3.48 -13.26 -1.55
N ALA A 118 -2.17 -13.39 -1.43
CA ALA A 118 -1.35 -12.46 -0.66
C ALA A 118 -1.44 -11.03 -1.20
N TRP A 119 -1.61 -10.88 -2.51
CA TRP A 119 -1.79 -9.58 -3.17
C TRP A 119 -3.26 -9.17 -3.29
N GLY A 120 -4.14 -9.77 -2.50
CA GLY A 120 -5.56 -9.40 -2.42
C GLY A 120 -6.49 -10.29 -3.24
N GLY A 121 -6.00 -11.36 -3.84
CA GLY A 121 -6.81 -12.23 -4.68
C GLY A 121 -7.31 -11.52 -5.93
N GLN A 122 -8.14 -12.19 -6.71
CA GLN A 122 -8.71 -11.62 -7.93
C GLN A 122 -9.43 -10.30 -7.66
N ALA A 123 -10.26 -10.25 -6.60
CA ALA A 123 -11.02 -9.05 -6.25
C ALA A 123 -10.11 -7.85 -5.96
N GLY A 124 -9.03 -8.07 -5.21
CA GLY A 124 -8.07 -7.02 -4.89
C GLY A 124 -7.29 -6.53 -6.09
N ILE A 125 -6.84 -7.46 -6.93
CA ILE A 125 -6.08 -7.13 -8.13
C ILE A 125 -6.94 -6.36 -9.13
N GLU A 126 -8.18 -6.78 -9.35
CA GLU A 126 -9.11 -6.07 -10.23
C GLU A 126 -9.46 -4.68 -9.70
N TRP A 127 -9.66 -4.57 -8.38
CA TRP A 127 -9.85 -3.26 -7.73
C TRP A 127 -8.64 -2.35 -8.00
N ALA A 128 -7.43 -2.89 -7.87
CA ALA A 128 -6.20 -2.13 -8.09
C ALA A 128 -6.11 -1.62 -9.54
N GLN A 129 -6.50 -2.44 -10.50
CA GLN A 129 -6.53 -2.03 -11.91
C GLN A 129 -7.49 -0.87 -12.13
N ARG A 130 -8.70 -0.95 -11.55
CA ARG A 130 -9.69 0.12 -11.65
C ARG A 130 -9.22 1.38 -10.94
N LYS A 131 -8.70 1.22 -9.73
CA LYS A 131 -8.22 2.34 -8.91
C LYS A 131 -7.08 3.08 -9.60
N LEU A 132 -6.16 2.34 -10.20
CA LEU A 132 -5.04 2.95 -10.92
C LEU A 132 -5.50 3.80 -12.11
N LYS A 133 -6.53 3.35 -12.82
CA LYS A 133 -7.14 4.12 -13.91
C LYS A 133 -7.76 5.42 -13.40
N GLU A 134 -8.50 5.34 -12.28
CA GLU A 134 -9.08 6.52 -11.64
C GLU A 134 -8.02 7.54 -11.28
N LEU A 135 -6.92 7.07 -10.68
CA LEU A 135 -5.83 7.93 -10.24
C LEU A 135 -5.09 8.59 -11.40
N LYS A 136 -5.10 7.96 -12.56
CA LYS A 136 -4.51 8.52 -13.79
C LYS A 136 -5.48 9.43 -14.55
N GLY A 137 -6.72 9.51 -14.11
CA GLY A 137 -7.75 10.32 -14.78
C GLY A 137 -8.32 9.68 -16.03
N GLU A 138 -8.23 8.37 -16.14
CA GLU A 138 -8.73 7.61 -17.31
C GLU A 138 -10.11 7.02 -17.09
#